data_2f2f42b5f6a9e27a55c6df7c4a4064e9
#
_entry.id   2f2f42b5f6a9e27a55c6df7c4a4064e9
#
_cell.length_a   1.000
_cell.length_b   1.000
_cell.length_c   1.000
_cell.angle_alpha   90.00
_cell.angle_beta   90.00
_cell.angle_gamma   90.00
#
_symmetry.space_group_name_H-M   'P 1'
#
loop_
_entity.id
_entity.type
_entity.pdbx_description
1 polymer ?
#
loop_
_entity_poly.entity_id
_entity_poly.type
_entity_poly.pdbx_seq_one_letter_code
_entity_poly.pdbx_strand_id
1 'polypeptide(L)'
;GEIISYMNRVRESFNVNSLAQIAAVAALDDSEHVRRSKEINKEGLVYLTKELKKLGLPFAPSFGNFILVDLCDNPIPIYEALLREGVIVRPVINYGLKTHIRVTVGLRDENERFIRAIKKVLGR
;
A
#
# COMPACT_ATOMS: atom_id res chain seq x y z
N GLY A 1 15.22 7.00 -27.18
CA GLY A 1 15.77 6.62 -28.47
C GLY A 1 15.40 5.19 -28.85
N GLU A 2 15.56 4.86 -30.10
CA GLU A 2 15.15 3.62 -30.74
C GLU A 2 15.78 2.37 -30.08
N ILE A 3 17.08 2.45 -29.74
CA ILE A 3 17.81 1.37 -29.04
C ILE A 3 17.13 1.00 -27.71
N ILE A 4 16.74 1.98 -26.91
CA ILE A 4 16.05 1.75 -25.64
C ILE A 4 14.70 1.05 -25.85
N SER A 5 13.99 1.40 -26.93
CA SER A 5 12.74 0.73 -27.30
C SER A 5 12.96 -0.75 -27.59
N TYR A 6 14.01 -1.10 -28.37
CA TYR A 6 14.34 -2.50 -28.64
C TYR A 6 14.79 -3.24 -27.38
N MET A 7 15.62 -2.64 -26.54
CA MET A 7 16.04 -3.22 -25.26
C MET A 7 14.84 -3.50 -24.34
N ASN A 8 13.85 -2.60 -24.26
CA ASN A 8 12.66 -2.82 -23.45
C ASN A 8 11.75 -3.95 -23.95
N ARG A 9 11.87 -4.35 -25.22
CA ARG A 9 11.09 -5.47 -25.80
C ARG A 9 11.67 -6.84 -25.44
N VAL A 10 12.97 -6.91 -25.14
CA VAL A 10 13.69 -8.17 -24.90
C VAL A 10 14.16 -8.32 -23.45
N ARG A 11 14.09 -7.26 -22.65
CA ARG A 11 14.46 -7.38 -21.23
C ARG A 11 13.45 -8.22 -20.49
N GLU A 12 13.93 -9.02 -19.55
CA GLU A 12 13.06 -9.74 -18.64
C GLU A 12 12.27 -8.80 -17.73
N SER A 13 11.02 -9.17 -17.45
CA SER A 13 10.21 -8.50 -16.44
C SER A 13 10.80 -8.75 -15.05
N PHE A 14 10.84 -7.72 -14.22
CA PHE A 14 11.34 -7.82 -12.84
C PHE A 14 12.84 -8.17 -12.72
N ASN A 15 13.67 -7.64 -13.63
CA ASN A 15 15.12 -7.73 -13.50
C ASN A 15 15.60 -7.28 -12.13
N VAL A 16 16.43 -8.13 -11.49
CA VAL A 16 17.07 -7.83 -10.21
C VAL A 16 18.57 -7.66 -10.46
N ASN A 17 19.10 -6.46 -10.18
CA ASN A 17 20.52 -6.21 -10.33
C ASN A 17 21.36 -6.96 -9.27
N SER A 18 22.66 -7.12 -9.51
CA SER A 18 23.53 -7.89 -8.65
C SER A 18 23.60 -7.39 -7.19
N LEU A 19 23.57 -6.08 -6.97
CA LEU A 19 23.55 -5.51 -5.63
C LEU A 19 22.26 -5.87 -4.88
N ALA A 20 21.11 -5.82 -5.56
CA ALA A 20 19.85 -6.23 -4.98
C ALA A 20 19.80 -7.73 -4.68
N GLN A 21 20.44 -8.58 -5.51
CA GLN A 21 20.55 -10.02 -5.24
C GLN A 21 21.38 -10.29 -3.97
N ILE A 22 22.53 -9.64 -3.83
CA ILE A 22 23.38 -9.76 -2.62
C ILE A 22 22.62 -9.28 -1.39
N ALA A 23 21.94 -8.13 -1.49
CA ALA A 23 21.12 -7.61 -0.39
C ALA A 23 19.95 -8.54 -0.02
N ALA A 24 19.31 -9.17 -1.01
CA ALA A 24 18.24 -10.13 -0.76
C ALA A 24 18.75 -11.38 -0.04
N VAL A 25 19.93 -11.92 -0.42
CA VAL A 25 20.54 -13.06 0.30
C VAL A 25 20.82 -12.68 1.76
N ALA A 26 21.43 -11.52 2.01
CA ALA A 26 21.70 -11.06 3.37
C ALA A 26 20.41 -10.84 4.18
N ALA A 27 19.36 -10.31 3.54
CA ALA A 27 18.07 -10.08 4.19
C ALA A 27 17.33 -11.38 4.56
N LEU A 28 17.53 -12.47 3.82
CA LEU A 28 16.96 -13.79 4.16
C LEU A 28 17.52 -14.37 5.46
N ASP A 29 18.76 -14.04 5.82
CA ASP A 29 19.40 -14.47 7.06
C ASP A 29 19.02 -13.60 8.28
N ASP A 30 18.38 -12.43 8.05
CA ASP A 30 17.91 -11.53 9.11
C ASP A 30 16.51 -11.95 9.62
N SER A 31 16.48 -13.01 10.39
CA SER A 31 15.25 -13.53 11.00
C SER A 31 14.59 -12.53 11.97
N GLU A 32 15.39 -11.69 12.63
CA GLU A 32 14.88 -10.67 13.54
C GLU A 32 14.13 -9.57 12.80
N HIS A 33 14.65 -9.11 11.66
CA HIS A 33 13.94 -8.16 10.80
C HIS A 33 12.61 -8.71 10.30
N VAL A 34 12.58 -9.97 9.88
CA VAL A 34 11.36 -10.65 9.44
C VAL A 34 10.34 -10.73 10.57
N ARG A 35 10.78 -11.14 11.78
CA ARG A 35 9.92 -11.22 12.97
C ARG A 35 9.31 -9.86 13.29
N ARG A 36 10.13 -8.82 13.39
CA ARG A 36 9.70 -7.45 13.68
C ARG A 36 8.74 -6.91 12.63
N SER A 37 9.02 -7.15 11.35
CA SER A 37 8.14 -6.73 10.24
C SER A 37 6.77 -7.38 10.33
N LYS A 38 6.70 -8.67 10.68
CA LYS A 38 5.44 -9.39 10.91
C LYS A 38 4.63 -8.80 12.06
N GLU A 39 5.28 -8.46 13.18
CA GLU A 39 4.63 -7.86 14.35
C GLU A 39 4.04 -6.49 13.99
N ILE A 40 4.84 -5.61 13.41
CA ILE A 40 4.40 -4.28 12.95
C ILE A 40 3.21 -4.39 12.00
N ASN A 41 3.29 -5.30 11.03
CA ASN A 41 2.20 -5.52 10.08
C ASN A 41 0.92 -6.00 10.78
N LYS A 42 1.03 -6.95 11.70
CA LYS A 42 -0.11 -7.48 12.48
C LYS A 42 -0.79 -6.36 13.29
N GLU A 43 -0.01 -5.58 14.02
CA GLU A 43 -0.52 -4.47 14.83
C GLU A 43 -1.16 -3.40 13.95
N GLY A 44 -0.52 -3.06 12.82
CA GLY A 44 -1.02 -2.10 11.86
C GLY A 44 -2.34 -2.54 11.22
N LEU A 45 -2.49 -3.82 10.86
CA LEU A 45 -3.75 -4.37 10.35
C LEU A 45 -4.86 -4.27 11.40
N VAL A 46 -4.59 -4.62 12.65
CA VAL A 46 -5.56 -4.51 13.76
C VAL A 46 -5.99 -3.06 13.93
N TYR A 47 -5.05 -2.12 13.94
CA TYR A 47 -5.34 -0.70 14.06
C TYR A 47 -6.19 -0.19 12.89
N LEU A 48 -5.75 -0.41 11.67
CA LEU A 48 -6.43 0.07 10.45
C LEU A 48 -7.84 -0.50 10.33
N THR A 49 -8.02 -1.81 10.54
CA THR A 49 -9.34 -2.44 10.46
C THR A 49 -10.30 -1.90 11.51
N LYS A 50 -9.82 -1.63 12.73
CA LYS A 50 -10.60 -1.01 13.80
C LYS A 50 -11.06 0.40 13.41
N GLU A 51 -10.14 1.24 12.91
CA GLU A 51 -10.46 2.62 12.56
C GLU A 51 -11.33 2.72 11.30
N LEU A 52 -11.09 1.89 10.28
CA LEU A 52 -11.95 1.82 9.09
C LEU A 52 -13.38 1.40 9.43
N LYS A 53 -13.56 0.44 10.34
CA LYS A 53 -14.90 0.07 10.86
C LYS A 53 -15.62 1.26 11.51
N LYS A 54 -14.91 2.05 12.34
CA LYS A 54 -15.49 3.25 12.96
C LYS A 54 -15.91 4.30 11.93
N LEU A 55 -15.19 4.37 10.80
CA LEU A 55 -15.52 5.26 9.67
C LEU A 55 -16.64 4.71 8.79
N GLY A 56 -17.12 3.50 9.03
CA GLY A 56 -18.11 2.85 8.18
C GLY A 56 -17.59 2.54 6.77
N LEU A 57 -16.26 2.41 6.59
CA LEU A 57 -15.65 2.04 5.32
C LEU A 57 -15.49 0.52 5.23
N PRO A 58 -16.14 -0.13 4.24
CA PRO A 58 -15.95 -1.55 4.00
C PRO A 58 -14.51 -1.85 3.55
N PHE A 59 -14.02 -3.03 3.90
CA PHE A 59 -12.70 -3.50 3.46
C PHE A 59 -12.68 -5.02 3.36
N ALA A 60 -11.81 -5.55 2.49
CA ALA A 60 -11.58 -6.98 2.39
C ALA A 60 -10.64 -7.47 3.51
N PRO A 61 -10.87 -8.67 4.07
CA PRO A 61 -9.89 -9.31 4.96
C PRO A 61 -8.51 -9.39 4.30
N SER A 62 -7.47 -9.06 5.05
CA SER A 62 -6.10 -9.07 4.54
C SER A 62 -5.21 -10.01 5.34
N PHE A 63 -4.38 -10.75 4.62
CA PHE A 63 -3.31 -11.60 5.14
C PHE A 63 -1.92 -11.13 4.68
N GLY A 64 -1.87 -10.02 3.95
CA GLY A 64 -0.65 -9.40 3.44
C GLY A 64 -0.31 -8.12 4.20
N ASN A 65 0.52 -7.30 3.59
CA ASN A 65 0.97 -6.02 4.11
C ASN A 65 0.17 -4.81 3.55
N PHE A 66 -1.04 -5.04 3.09
CA PHE A 66 -1.94 -3.99 2.61
C PHE A 66 -3.39 -4.37 2.91
N ILE A 67 -4.27 -3.37 2.87
CA ILE A 67 -5.71 -3.53 3.00
C ILE A 67 -6.40 -2.97 1.76
N LEU A 68 -7.43 -3.64 1.28
CA LEU A 68 -8.28 -3.17 0.20
C LEU A 68 -9.53 -2.52 0.81
N VAL A 69 -9.66 -1.22 0.64
CA VAL A 69 -10.74 -0.41 1.22
C VAL A 69 -11.69 0.03 0.12
N ASP A 70 -12.98 -0.20 0.33
CA ASP A 70 -14.04 0.33 -0.53
C ASP A 70 -14.45 1.72 -0.03
N LEU A 71 -14.29 2.73 -0.88
CA LEU A 71 -14.69 4.10 -0.58
C LEU A 71 -16.19 4.35 -0.86
N CYS A 72 -16.85 3.38 -1.51
CA CYS A 72 -18.24 3.47 -1.98
C CYS A 72 -18.46 4.64 -2.95
N ASP A 73 -17.40 5.20 -3.50
CA ASP A 73 -17.41 6.34 -4.43
C ASP A 73 -16.20 6.28 -5.37
N ASN A 74 -16.14 7.22 -6.33
CA ASN A 74 -14.99 7.35 -7.22
C ASN A 74 -13.71 7.61 -6.41
N PRO A 75 -12.70 6.71 -6.47
CA PRO A 75 -11.51 6.85 -5.65
C PRO A 75 -10.55 7.95 -6.13
N ILE A 76 -10.67 8.46 -7.35
CA ILE A 76 -9.71 9.41 -7.92
C ILE A 76 -9.71 10.76 -7.19
N PRO A 77 -10.85 11.45 -6.99
CA PRO A 77 -10.86 12.71 -6.24
C PRO A 77 -10.36 12.55 -4.80
N ILE A 78 -10.72 11.43 -4.16
CA ILE A 78 -10.28 11.11 -2.78
C ILE A 78 -8.76 10.85 -2.76
N TYR A 79 -8.24 10.10 -3.72
CA TYR A 79 -6.79 9.89 -3.88
C TYR A 79 -6.03 11.20 -4.05
N GLU A 80 -6.51 12.09 -4.92
CA GLU A 80 -5.86 13.40 -5.14
C GLU A 80 -5.91 14.28 -3.88
N ALA A 81 -6.99 14.23 -3.12
CA ALA A 81 -7.10 14.93 -1.85
C ALA A 81 -6.14 14.34 -0.80
N LEU A 82 -5.99 13.02 -0.72
CA LEU A 82 -5.03 12.34 0.15
C LEU A 82 -3.59 12.70 -0.22
N LEU A 83 -3.27 12.82 -1.52
CA LEU A 83 -1.94 13.29 -1.97
C LEU A 83 -1.62 14.68 -1.41
N ARG A 84 -2.59 15.59 -1.41
CA ARG A 84 -2.42 16.94 -0.82
C ARG A 84 -2.19 16.93 0.68
N GLU A 85 -2.69 15.90 1.38
CA GLU A 85 -2.40 15.65 2.80
C GLU A 85 -1.07 14.88 3.02
N GLY A 86 -0.31 14.61 1.94
CA GLY A 86 0.94 13.88 1.97
C GLY A 86 0.78 12.39 2.24
N VAL A 87 -0.37 11.81 1.84
CA VAL A 87 -0.66 10.38 1.96
C VAL A 87 -0.84 9.78 0.57
N ILE A 88 -0.02 8.77 0.25
CA ILE A 88 -0.05 8.07 -1.04
C ILE A 88 -0.74 6.73 -0.85
N VAL A 89 -1.85 6.53 -1.57
CA VAL A 89 -2.56 5.25 -1.66
C VAL A 89 -2.66 4.84 -3.13
N ARG A 90 -3.13 3.64 -3.42
CA ARG A 90 -3.26 3.19 -4.81
C ARG A 90 -4.71 2.92 -5.19
N PRO A 91 -5.33 3.74 -6.05
CA PRO A 91 -6.57 3.35 -6.72
C PRO A 91 -6.36 2.09 -7.55
N VAL A 92 -7.33 1.18 -7.53
CA VAL A 92 -7.21 -0.14 -8.16
C VAL A 92 -8.28 -0.36 -9.26
N ILE A 93 -8.67 0.71 -9.92
CA ILE A 93 -9.67 0.73 -10.99
C ILE A 93 -9.28 -0.19 -12.15
N ASN A 94 -7.99 -0.27 -12.47
CA ASN A 94 -7.43 -1.12 -13.50
C ASN A 94 -7.64 -2.63 -13.26
N TYR A 95 -8.01 -3.03 -12.04
CA TYR A 95 -8.39 -4.40 -11.68
C TYR A 95 -9.91 -4.62 -11.65
N GLY A 96 -10.70 -3.67 -12.18
CA GLY A 96 -12.18 -3.74 -12.16
C GLY A 96 -12.84 -3.29 -10.85
N LEU A 97 -12.04 -2.87 -9.87
CA LEU A 97 -12.50 -2.41 -8.56
C LEU A 97 -12.69 -0.89 -8.55
N LYS A 98 -13.83 -0.45 -9.05
CA LYS A 98 -14.10 0.95 -9.42
C LYS A 98 -14.16 1.93 -8.25
N THR A 99 -14.38 1.45 -7.03
CA THR A 99 -14.55 2.26 -5.80
C THR A 99 -13.45 2.05 -4.77
N HIS A 100 -12.45 1.22 -5.10
CA HIS A 100 -11.50 0.75 -4.10
C HIS A 100 -10.13 1.43 -4.20
N ILE A 101 -9.49 1.52 -3.04
CA ILE A 101 -8.08 1.87 -2.89
C ILE A 101 -7.33 0.76 -2.15
N ARG A 102 -6.08 0.55 -2.51
CA ARG A 102 -5.14 -0.29 -1.77
C ARG A 102 -4.30 0.59 -0.86
N VAL A 103 -4.31 0.27 0.42
CA VAL A 103 -3.56 0.98 1.47
C VAL A 103 -2.52 0.03 2.04
N THR A 104 -1.25 0.37 1.93
CA THR A 104 -0.15 -0.40 2.54
C THR A 104 -0.19 -0.19 4.05
N VAL A 105 0.06 -1.25 4.79
CA VAL A 105 0.25 -1.19 6.24
C VAL A 105 1.64 -0.63 6.51
N GLY A 106 1.71 0.54 7.11
CA GLY A 106 2.95 1.22 7.46
C GLY A 106 3.29 1.10 8.95
N LEU A 107 4.22 1.92 9.39
CA LEU A 107 4.49 2.14 10.81
C LEU A 107 3.27 2.77 11.49
N ARG A 108 3.29 2.80 12.80
CA ARG A 108 2.16 3.28 13.59
C ARG A 108 1.77 4.73 13.25
N ASP A 109 2.73 5.61 13.18
CA ASP A 109 2.53 7.03 12.85
C ASP A 109 2.03 7.23 11.41
N GLU A 110 2.50 6.40 10.47
CA GLU A 110 2.03 6.41 9.09
C GLU A 110 0.56 5.96 8.98
N ASN A 111 0.20 4.88 9.68
CA ASN A 111 -1.18 4.40 9.74
C ASN A 111 -2.11 5.44 10.40
N GLU A 112 -1.66 6.07 11.48
CA GLU A 112 -2.42 7.15 12.14
C GLU A 112 -2.57 8.37 11.23
N ARG A 113 -1.53 8.72 10.47
CA ARG A 113 -1.58 9.80 9.48
C ARG A 113 -2.59 9.50 8.38
N PHE A 114 -2.60 8.28 7.84
CA PHE A 114 -3.60 7.86 6.87
C PHE A 114 -5.02 8.02 7.43
N ILE A 115 -5.28 7.54 8.64
CA ILE A 115 -6.61 7.63 9.26
C ILE A 115 -7.03 9.08 9.48
N ARG A 116 -6.13 9.98 9.93
CA ARG A 116 -6.44 11.41 10.06
C ARG A 116 -6.74 12.03 8.70
N ALA A 117 -5.96 11.74 7.69
CA ALA A 117 -6.13 12.28 6.35
C ALA A 117 -7.45 11.83 5.71
N ILE A 118 -7.78 10.52 5.78
CA ILE A 118 -9.02 10.02 5.19
C ILE A 118 -10.26 10.57 5.90
N LYS A 119 -10.23 10.73 7.23
CA LYS A 119 -11.29 11.42 7.99
C LYS A 119 -11.52 12.83 7.47
N LYS A 120 -10.46 13.61 7.36
CA LYS A 120 -10.51 14.99 6.87
C LYS A 120 -11.07 15.07 5.45
N VAL A 121 -10.58 14.21 4.55
CA VAL A 121 -10.98 14.17 3.14
C VAL A 121 -12.46 13.78 2.98
N LEU A 122 -12.96 12.87 3.81
CA LEU A 122 -14.35 12.43 3.78
C LEU A 122 -15.30 13.30 4.62
N GLY A 123 -14.80 14.33 5.33
CA GLY A 123 -15.61 15.19 6.20
C GLY A 123 -16.22 14.46 7.42
N ARG A 124 -15.51 13.47 7.94
CA ARG A 124 -15.97 12.60 9.05
C ARG A 124 -15.12 12.76 10.30
#